data_a658f879681260afcf1b1c4211cb41a6
#
_entry.id   a658f879681260afcf1b1c4211cb41a6
#
_cell.length_a   1.000
_cell.length_b   1.000
_cell.length_c   1.000
_cell.angle_alpha   90.00
_cell.angle_beta   90.00
_cell.angle_gamma   90.00
#
_symmetry.space_group_name_H-M   'P 1'
#
loop_
_entity.id
_entity.type
_entity.pdbx_description
1 polymer ?
#
loop_
_entity_poly.entity_id
_entity_poly.type
_entity_poly.pdbx_seq_one_letter_code
_entity_poly.pdbx_strand_id
1 'polypeptide(L)'
;SDVYKRQVHVGMTNIPYQSDLEYLKGYSEDLGVPFVHYETFFDPSTDTRKSPCFLCSWNRRKALFTVAKEQGCNKIALGHHMDDILETLLMNITFQGAFSTMPPKLVMRKFEMTIIRPMCLVHEADLIEMARIRGFRKQIKDCPYESLSNRSNMKEVLYSLEKMNPEARYSLWKCMTNIQEELLPGMNEHDL
;
A
#
# COMPACT_ATOMS: atom_id res chain seq x y z
N SER A 1 24.68 4.01 13.19
CA SER A 1 24.90 4.00 11.74
C SER A 1 23.88 4.91 11.10
N ASP A 2 24.34 5.96 10.44
CA ASP A 2 23.46 6.90 9.75
C ASP A 2 22.80 6.19 8.58
N VAL A 3 21.51 5.88 8.74
CA VAL A 3 20.71 5.34 7.65
C VAL A 3 20.41 6.47 6.69
N TYR A 4 20.94 6.37 5.48
CA TYR A 4 20.65 7.32 4.40
C TYR A 4 19.16 7.23 4.05
N LYS A 5 18.40 8.28 4.28
CA LYS A 5 16.94 8.34 4.06
C LYS A 5 16.55 9.55 3.24
N ARG A 6 15.50 9.38 2.46
CA ARG A 6 14.83 10.43 1.69
C ARG A 6 13.33 10.25 1.82
N GLN A 7 12.60 11.33 2.01
CA GLN A 7 11.16 11.34 1.86
C GLN A 7 10.83 11.68 0.41
N VAL A 8 10.05 10.80 -0.24
CA VAL A 8 9.67 11.00 -1.65
C VAL A 8 8.17 11.22 -1.74
N HIS A 9 7.78 12.31 -2.40
CA HIS A 9 6.41 12.56 -2.82
C HIS A 9 6.29 12.41 -4.34
N VAL A 10 5.40 11.54 -4.81
CA VAL A 10 5.13 11.36 -6.24
C VAL A 10 3.80 12.03 -6.59
N GLY A 11 3.88 13.14 -7.28
CA GLY A 11 2.74 13.85 -7.88
C GLY A 11 2.26 13.17 -9.16
N MET A 12 0.94 13.18 -9.41
CA MET A 12 0.33 12.73 -10.67
C MET A 12 -0.25 13.95 -11.36
N THR A 13 0.39 14.39 -12.45
CA THR A 13 0.06 15.66 -13.11
C THR A 13 -1.31 15.68 -13.79
N ASN A 14 -1.87 14.52 -14.11
CA ASN A 14 -3.17 14.40 -14.77
C ASN A 14 -4.33 13.98 -13.85
N ILE A 15 -4.12 14.05 -12.53
CA ILE A 15 -5.17 13.90 -11.53
C ILE A 15 -5.24 15.21 -10.74
N PRO A 16 -6.44 15.77 -10.50
CA PRO A 16 -6.62 16.97 -9.69
C PRO A 16 -6.40 16.67 -8.20
N TYR A 17 -5.17 16.35 -7.86
CA TYR A 17 -4.73 16.01 -6.51
C TYR A 17 -3.81 17.12 -6.01
N GLN A 18 -4.28 17.88 -5.04
CA GLN A 18 -3.50 18.96 -4.44
C GLN A 18 -2.82 18.47 -3.17
N SER A 19 -1.51 18.29 -3.25
CA SER A 19 -0.67 18.08 -2.06
C SER A 19 -0.11 19.43 -1.62
N ASP A 20 -0.19 19.71 -0.32
CA ASP A 20 0.53 20.85 0.28
C ASP A 20 2.03 20.49 0.36
N LEU A 21 2.73 20.74 -0.75
CA LEU A 21 4.14 20.37 -0.89
C LEU A 21 5.05 21.14 0.07
N GLU A 22 4.73 22.40 0.37
CA GLU A 22 5.51 23.20 1.32
C GLU A 22 5.40 22.62 2.72
N TYR A 23 4.18 22.24 3.14
CA TYR A 23 3.96 21.57 4.41
C TYR A 23 4.70 20.24 4.49
N LEU A 24 4.59 19.39 3.47
CA LEU A 24 5.25 18.08 3.44
C LEU A 24 6.78 18.21 3.47
N LYS A 25 7.32 19.19 2.73
CA LYS A 25 8.75 19.47 2.70
C LYS A 25 9.23 19.96 4.06
N GLY A 26 8.58 20.99 4.64
CA GLY A 26 8.92 21.53 5.95
C GLY A 26 8.89 20.46 7.03
N TYR A 27 7.83 19.64 7.07
CA TYR A 27 7.72 18.54 8.02
C TYR A 27 8.84 17.50 7.87
N SER A 28 9.23 17.18 6.64
CA SER A 28 10.35 16.25 6.37
C SER A 28 11.70 16.84 6.83
N GLU A 29 11.92 18.12 6.57
CA GLU A 29 13.15 18.84 6.95
C GLU A 29 13.26 18.96 8.48
N ASP A 30 12.17 19.24 9.19
CA ASP A 30 12.10 19.26 10.66
C ASP A 30 12.51 17.92 11.29
N LEU A 31 12.25 16.81 10.58
CA LEU A 31 12.70 15.48 10.97
C LEU A 31 14.14 15.15 10.53
N GLY A 32 14.84 16.10 9.90
CA GLY A 32 16.18 15.88 9.35
C GLY A 32 16.22 14.91 8.17
N VAL A 33 15.10 14.79 7.42
CA VAL A 33 14.97 13.90 6.26
C VAL A 33 14.81 14.76 4.99
N PRO A 34 15.77 14.75 4.07
CA PRO A 34 15.64 15.46 2.80
C PRO A 34 14.39 15.03 2.02
N PHE A 35 13.69 16.01 1.45
CA PHE A 35 12.46 15.81 0.68
C PHE A 35 12.74 15.83 -0.82
N VAL A 36 12.17 14.88 -1.55
CA VAL A 36 12.23 14.78 -3.00
C VAL A 36 10.82 14.80 -3.55
N HIS A 37 10.53 15.77 -4.41
CA HIS A 37 9.29 15.80 -5.19
C HIS A 37 9.58 15.30 -6.61
N TYR A 38 8.77 14.33 -7.06
CA TYR A 38 8.85 13.75 -8.40
C TYR A 38 7.48 13.74 -9.03
N GLU A 39 7.36 14.19 -10.26
CA GLU A 39 6.11 14.21 -11.01
C GLU A 39 6.08 13.11 -12.07
N THR A 40 4.93 12.50 -12.23
CA THR A 40 4.68 11.51 -13.29
C THR A 40 3.23 11.63 -13.76
N PHE A 41 2.90 10.92 -14.81
CA PHE A 41 1.53 10.84 -15.32
C PHE A 41 1.21 9.41 -15.76
N PHE A 42 -0.04 9.13 -16.00
CA PHE A 42 -0.47 7.91 -16.66
C PHE A 42 -1.51 8.24 -17.74
N ASP A 43 -1.51 7.44 -18.80
CA ASP A 43 -2.49 7.55 -19.86
C ASP A 43 -3.46 6.35 -19.76
N PRO A 44 -4.75 6.58 -19.45
CA PRO A 44 -5.75 5.51 -19.37
C PRO A 44 -5.95 4.77 -20.68
N SER A 45 -5.58 5.36 -21.82
CA SER A 45 -5.73 4.76 -23.15
C SER A 45 -4.66 3.72 -23.48
N THR A 46 -3.53 3.71 -22.76
CA THR A 46 -2.38 2.83 -23.05
C THR A 46 -2.69 1.35 -22.83
N ASP A 47 -3.55 1.02 -21.89
CA ASP A 47 -4.06 -0.33 -21.69
C ASP A 47 -5.50 -0.29 -21.15
N THR A 48 -6.46 -0.35 -22.06
CA THR A 48 -7.90 -0.31 -21.75
C THR A 48 -8.40 -1.54 -20.98
N ARG A 49 -7.59 -2.60 -20.87
CA ARG A 49 -7.89 -3.79 -20.06
C ARG A 49 -7.61 -3.56 -18.57
N LYS A 50 -6.91 -2.48 -18.22
CA LYS A 50 -6.54 -2.13 -16.85
C LYS A 50 -7.35 -0.92 -16.38
N SER A 51 -7.74 -0.96 -15.10
CA SER A 51 -8.42 0.19 -14.50
C SER A 51 -7.47 1.40 -14.38
N PRO A 52 -7.99 2.64 -14.46
CA PRO A 52 -7.20 3.83 -14.24
C PRO A 52 -6.44 3.82 -12.89
N CYS A 53 -7.05 3.29 -11.83
CA CYS A 53 -6.41 3.12 -10.52
C CYS A 53 -5.19 2.18 -10.58
N PHE A 54 -5.28 1.10 -11.37
CA PHE A 54 -4.14 0.21 -11.58
C PHE A 54 -2.99 0.94 -12.27
N LEU A 55 -3.27 1.63 -13.38
CA LEU A 55 -2.27 2.38 -14.15
C LEU A 55 -1.62 3.50 -13.31
N CYS A 56 -2.42 4.24 -12.56
CA CYS A 56 -1.95 5.26 -11.63
C CYS A 56 -0.99 4.67 -10.59
N SER A 57 -1.40 3.60 -9.91
CA SER A 57 -0.58 2.98 -8.87
C SER A 57 0.70 2.35 -9.43
N TRP A 58 0.63 1.81 -10.65
CA TRP A 58 1.80 1.25 -11.35
C TRP A 58 2.82 2.34 -11.69
N ASN A 59 2.38 3.48 -12.25
CA ASN A 59 3.25 4.60 -12.60
C ASN A 59 3.85 5.26 -11.34
N ARG A 60 3.07 5.44 -10.27
CA ARG A 60 3.61 5.91 -8.98
C ARG A 60 4.70 5.00 -8.45
N ARG A 61 4.47 3.69 -8.51
CA ARG A 61 5.45 2.70 -8.06
C ARG A 61 6.71 2.75 -8.92
N LYS A 62 6.58 2.82 -10.24
CA LYS A 62 7.69 2.98 -11.17
C LYS A 62 8.52 4.23 -10.82
N ALA A 63 7.87 5.37 -10.59
CA ALA A 63 8.52 6.60 -10.18
C ALA A 63 9.30 6.44 -8.87
N LEU A 64 8.71 5.80 -7.85
CA LEU A 64 9.42 5.52 -6.59
C LEU A 64 10.68 4.67 -6.80
N PHE A 65 10.63 3.66 -7.67
CA PHE A 65 11.82 2.85 -7.99
C PHE A 65 12.88 3.66 -8.72
N THR A 66 12.49 4.52 -9.66
CA THR A 66 13.40 5.42 -10.38
C THR A 66 14.10 6.34 -9.40
N VAL A 67 13.36 7.07 -8.58
CA VAL A 67 13.93 8.00 -7.59
C VAL A 67 14.82 7.26 -6.58
N ALA A 68 14.39 6.11 -6.08
CA ALA A 68 15.20 5.33 -5.13
C ALA A 68 16.55 4.94 -5.73
N LYS A 69 16.58 4.51 -7.00
CA LYS A 69 17.80 4.17 -7.71
C LYS A 69 18.70 5.40 -7.93
N GLU A 70 18.14 6.51 -8.40
CA GLU A 70 18.86 7.78 -8.60
C GLU A 70 19.46 8.33 -7.30
N GLN A 71 18.77 8.13 -6.20
CA GLN A 71 19.21 8.54 -4.86
C GLN A 71 20.12 7.49 -4.18
N GLY A 72 20.53 6.43 -4.85
CA GLY A 72 21.40 5.39 -4.29
C GLY A 72 20.77 4.58 -3.15
N CYS A 73 19.45 4.58 -3.04
CA CYS A 73 18.72 3.81 -2.02
C CYS A 73 18.48 2.37 -2.49
N ASN A 74 18.59 1.41 -1.58
CA ASN A 74 18.31 -0.02 -1.85
C ASN A 74 17.03 -0.52 -1.20
N LYS A 75 16.29 0.37 -0.52
CA LYS A 75 15.01 0.07 0.13
C LYS A 75 13.99 1.15 -0.15
N ILE A 76 12.73 0.74 -0.30
CA ILE A 76 11.56 1.61 -0.35
C ILE A 76 10.68 1.26 0.83
N ALA A 77 10.45 2.21 1.74
CA ALA A 77 9.49 2.08 2.82
C ALA A 77 8.12 2.61 2.36
N LEU A 78 7.10 1.77 2.45
CA LEU A 78 5.71 2.13 2.12
C LEU A 78 4.87 2.19 3.39
N GLY A 79 3.97 3.17 3.46
CA GLY A 79 3.10 3.44 4.59
C GLY A 79 1.90 2.48 4.72
N HIS A 80 1.95 1.29 4.12
CA HIS A 80 0.86 0.32 4.26
C HIS A 80 0.79 -0.19 5.71
N HIS A 81 -0.41 -0.18 6.25
CA HIS A 81 -0.74 -0.65 7.59
C HIS A 81 -1.48 -2.01 7.57
N MET A 82 -1.83 -2.55 8.74
CA MET A 82 -2.45 -3.88 8.87
C MET A 82 -3.73 -3.99 8.02
N ASP A 83 -4.59 -2.99 8.07
CA ASP A 83 -5.87 -2.98 7.34
C ASP A 83 -5.65 -3.05 5.82
N ASP A 84 -4.69 -2.30 5.25
CA ASP A 84 -4.32 -2.40 3.83
C ASP A 84 -3.93 -3.82 3.42
N ILE A 85 -3.19 -4.51 4.29
CA ILE A 85 -2.69 -5.87 4.04
C ILE A 85 -3.84 -6.87 4.09
N LEU A 86 -4.75 -6.75 5.06
CA LEU A 86 -5.91 -7.62 5.20
C LEU A 86 -6.96 -7.36 4.11
N GLU A 87 -7.23 -6.10 3.77
CA GLU A 87 -8.08 -5.75 2.63
C GLU A 87 -7.54 -6.34 1.33
N THR A 88 -6.22 -6.27 1.12
CA THR A 88 -5.57 -6.85 -0.06
C THR A 88 -5.67 -8.38 -0.05
N LEU A 89 -5.54 -9.04 1.11
CA LEU A 89 -5.74 -10.47 1.26
C LEU A 89 -7.16 -10.85 0.82
N LEU A 90 -8.18 -10.18 1.37
CA LEU A 90 -9.57 -10.40 1.03
C LEU A 90 -9.87 -10.17 -0.45
N MET A 91 -9.31 -9.11 -1.04
CA MET A 91 -9.42 -8.84 -2.49
C MET A 91 -8.83 -9.98 -3.32
N ASN A 92 -7.63 -10.44 -2.97
CA ASN A 92 -6.96 -11.50 -3.73
C ASN A 92 -7.70 -12.84 -3.63
N ILE A 93 -8.19 -13.20 -2.45
CA ILE A 93 -9.02 -14.41 -2.25
C ILE A 93 -10.30 -14.29 -3.08
N THR A 94 -11.01 -13.17 -2.99
CA THR A 94 -12.35 -13.01 -3.57
C THR A 94 -12.34 -12.84 -5.10
N PHE A 95 -11.38 -12.09 -5.64
CA PHE A 95 -11.37 -11.72 -7.06
C PHE A 95 -10.32 -12.45 -7.89
N GLN A 96 -9.33 -13.07 -7.26
CA GLN A 96 -8.23 -13.72 -7.97
C GLN A 96 -8.09 -15.21 -7.60
N GLY A 97 -8.84 -15.70 -6.60
CA GLY A 97 -8.68 -17.06 -6.07
C GLY A 97 -7.26 -17.31 -5.51
N ALA A 98 -6.57 -16.25 -5.06
CA ALA A 98 -5.18 -16.33 -4.63
C ALA A 98 -5.06 -15.99 -3.15
N PHE A 99 -4.49 -16.92 -2.37
CA PHE A 99 -4.14 -16.65 -0.97
C PHE A 99 -2.81 -15.90 -0.91
N SER A 100 -2.87 -14.59 -1.10
CA SER A 100 -1.70 -13.71 -1.17
C SER A 100 -2.04 -12.29 -0.75
N THR A 101 -1.03 -11.55 -0.27
CA THR A 101 -1.15 -10.15 0.10
C THR A 101 0.20 -9.42 -0.05
N MET A 102 0.32 -8.27 0.60
CA MET A 102 1.53 -7.46 0.64
C MET A 102 2.41 -7.85 1.84
N PRO A 103 3.51 -8.61 1.67
CA PRO A 103 4.35 -9.00 2.80
C PRO A 103 5.04 -7.80 3.44
N PRO A 104 5.38 -7.86 4.75
CA PRO A 104 6.13 -6.82 5.45
C PRO A 104 7.46 -6.46 4.78
N LYS A 105 8.12 -7.46 4.19
CA LYS A 105 9.37 -7.33 3.44
C LYS A 105 9.27 -8.11 2.13
N LEU A 106 9.55 -7.44 1.02
CA LEU A 106 9.57 -8.04 -0.32
C LEU A 106 10.89 -7.72 -1.02
N VAL A 107 11.72 -8.74 -1.24
CA VAL A 107 12.95 -8.60 -2.00
C VAL A 107 12.65 -8.73 -3.49
N MET A 108 12.84 -7.66 -4.22
CA MET A 108 12.63 -7.61 -5.67
C MET A 108 13.96 -7.80 -6.41
N ARG A 109 14.36 -9.04 -6.60
CA ARG A 109 15.67 -9.39 -7.20
C ARG A 109 15.92 -8.73 -8.55
N LYS A 110 14.88 -8.65 -9.40
CA LYS A 110 14.98 -8.04 -10.74
C LYS A 110 15.32 -6.54 -10.71
N PHE A 111 15.01 -5.85 -9.61
CA PHE A 111 15.22 -4.40 -9.47
C PHE A 111 16.29 -4.06 -8.44
N GLU A 112 16.94 -5.07 -7.85
CA GLU A 112 17.92 -4.89 -6.76
C GLU A 112 17.41 -4.00 -5.63
N MET A 113 16.12 -4.11 -5.33
CA MET A 113 15.40 -3.26 -4.41
C MET A 113 14.61 -4.09 -3.41
N THR A 114 14.52 -3.62 -2.17
CA THR A 114 13.66 -4.23 -1.15
C THR A 114 12.54 -3.26 -0.78
N ILE A 115 11.30 -3.72 -0.87
CA ILE A 115 10.16 -2.99 -0.31
C ILE A 115 9.98 -3.43 1.14
N ILE A 116 9.82 -2.46 2.04
CA ILE A 116 9.48 -2.70 3.45
C ILE A 116 8.20 -1.95 3.83
N ARG A 117 7.46 -2.49 4.81
CA ARG A 117 6.21 -1.91 5.34
C ARG A 117 6.29 -1.83 6.85
N PRO A 118 6.94 -0.77 7.39
CA PRO A 118 7.20 -0.66 8.83
C PRO A 118 5.93 -0.63 9.70
N MET A 119 4.80 -0.19 9.14
CA MET A 119 3.52 -0.06 9.85
C MET A 119 2.58 -1.27 9.66
N CYS A 120 3.08 -2.41 9.15
CA CYS A 120 2.27 -3.58 8.81
C CYS A 120 1.47 -4.19 9.98
N LEU A 121 1.85 -3.91 11.22
CA LEU A 121 1.16 -4.36 12.44
C LEU A 121 0.35 -3.25 13.14
N VAL A 122 0.30 -2.05 12.56
CA VAL A 122 -0.44 -0.92 13.12
C VAL A 122 -1.83 -0.86 12.50
N HIS A 123 -2.86 -0.64 13.30
CA HIS A 123 -4.23 -0.46 12.81
C HIS A 123 -4.43 0.92 12.20
N GLU A 124 -5.29 1.04 11.21
CA GLU A 124 -5.66 2.33 10.61
C GLU A 124 -6.22 3.29 11.67
N ALA A 125 -7.02 2.79 12.62
CA ALA A 125 -7.59 3.58 13.70
C ALA A 125 -6.51 4.28 14.54
N ASP A 126 -5.42 3.58 14.88
CA ASP A 126 -4.31 4.13 15.65
C ASP A 126 -3.57 5.22 14.86
N LEU A 127 -3.44 5.05 13.54
CA LEU A 127 -2.83 6.05 12.67
C LEU A 127 -3.69 7.31 12.54
N ILE A 128 -5.01 7.15 12.48
CA ILE A 128 -5.97 8.26 12.47
C ILE A 128 -5.85 9.05 13.78
N GLU A 129 -5.83 8.36 14.91
CA GLU A 129 -5.71 9.00 16.22
C GLU A 129 -4.35 9.69 16.39
N MET A 130 -3.26 9.05 15.96
CA MET A 130 -1.94 9.67 15.93
C MET A 130 -1.92 10.93 15.07
N ALA A 131 -2.54 10.89 13.89
CA ALA A 131 -2.62 12.06 13.00
C ALA A 131 -3.39 13.22 13.64
N ARG A 132 -4.47 12.89 14.38
CA ARG A 132 -5.25 13.87 15.15
C ARG A 132 -4.42 14.51 16.26
N ILE A 133 -3.72 13.70 17.07
CA ILE A 133 -2.88 14.18 18.20
C ILE A 133 -1.73 15.05 17.69
N ARG A 134 -1.11 14.66 16.57
CA ARG A 134 0.02 15.38 15.95
C ARG A 134 -0.42 16.60 15.14
N GLY A 135 -1.72 16.80 14.94
CA GLY A 135 -2.24 17.90 14.14
C GLY A 135 -1.82 17.84 12.67
N PHE A 136 -1.71 16.64 12.10
CA PHE A 136 -1.36 16.49 10.69
C PHE A 136 -2.43 17.11 9.79
N ARG A 137 -2.00 17.87 8.79
CA ARG A 137 -2.90 18.45 7.81
C ARG A 137 -3.45 17.37 6.89
N LYS A 138 -4.77 17.32 6.77
CA LYS A 138 -5.43 16.41 5.85
C LYS A 138 -5.12 16.80 4.41
N GLN A 139 -4.61 15.84 3.63
CA GLN A 139 -4.45 16.04 2.19
C GLN A 139 -5.81 15.98 1.50
N ILE A 140 -6.06 16.90 0.59
CA ILE A 140 -7.29 16.91 -0.22
C ILE A 140 -7.08 15.94 -1.37
N LYS A 141 -7.84 14.84 -1.35
CA LYS A 141 -7.86 13.86 -2.45
C LYS A 141 -9.10 14.14 -3.30
N ASP A 142 -8.89 14.63 -4.48
CA ASP A 142 -9.95 14.82 -5.47
C ASP A 142 -9.69 13.88 -6.66
N CYS A 143 -9.77 12.57 -6.39
CA CYS A 143 -9.50 11.56 -7.38
C CYS A 143 -10.82 11.10 -8.03
N PRO A 144 -11.04 11.37 -9.34
CA PRO A 144 -12.28 10.98 -10.01
C PRO A 144 -12.50 9.47 -10.13
N TYR A 145 -11.47 8.67 -9.83
CA TYR A 145 -11.50 7.20 -9.93
C TYR A 145 -11.64 6.50 -8.57
N GLU A 146 -11.73 7.24 -7.45
CA GLU A 146 -11.73 6.65 -6.09
C GLU A 146 -12.96 5.76 -5.85
N SER A 147 -14.13 6.16 -6.37
CA SER A 147 -15.39 5.42 -6.25
C SER A 147 -15.41 4.08 -7.01
N LEU A 148 -14.47 3.84 -7.92
CA LEU A 148 -14.37 2.62 -8.72
C LEU A 148 -13.54 1.52 -8.04
N SER A 149 -13.10 1.74 -6.82
CA SER A 149 -12.23 0.81 -6.11
C SER A 149 -13.03 -0.18 -5.26
N ASN A 150 -12.81 -1.49 -5.44
CA ASN A 150 -13.36 -2.54 -4.57
C ASN A 150 -12.77 -2.52 -3.15
N ARG A 151 -11.81 -1.63 -2.87
CA ARG A 151 -11.15 -1.57 -1.56
C ARG A 151 -12.11 -1.12 -0.46
N SER A 152 -12.99 -0.16 -0.73
CA SER A 152 -14.03 0.28 0.22
C SER A 152 -14.94 -0.87 0.63
N ASN A 153 -15.32 -1.74 -0.32
CA ASN A 153 -16.14 -2.91 -0.05
C ASN A 153 -15.42 -3.91 0.86
N MET A 154 -14.10 -4.12 0.64
CA MET A 154 -13.31 -5.02 1.49
C MET A 154 -13.13 -4.47 2.91
N LYS A 155 -13.06 -3.16 3.06
CA LYS A 155 -13.06 -2.50 4.37
C LYS A 155 -14.36 -2.80 5.15
N GLU A 156 -15.50 -2.75 4.49
CA GLU A 156 -16.79 -3.08 5.11
C GLU A 156 -16.90 -4.58 5.47
N VAL A 157 -16.37 -5.46 4.61
CA VAL A 157 -16.28 -6.89 4.91
C VAL A 157 -15.41 -7.12 6.15
N LEU A 158 -14.23 -6.52 6.21
CA LEU A 158 -13.34 -6.63 7.37
C LEU A 158 -14.02 -6.13 8.66
N TYR A 159 -14.73 -5.02 8.57
CA TYR A 159 -15.51 -4.48 9.68
C TYR A 159 -16.65 -5.41 10.12
N SER A 160 -17.30 -6.07 9.16
CA SER A 160 -18.36 -7.06 9.46
C SER A 160 -17.79 -8.30 10.14
N LEU A 161 -16.62 -8.77 9.73
CA LEU A 161 -15.92 -9.87 10.39
C LEU A 161 -15.52 -9.51 11.83
N GLU A 162 -15.08 -8.29 12.06
CA GLU A 162 -14.71 -7.80 13.39
C GLU A 162 -15.91 -7.69 14.33
N LYS A 163 -17.11 -7.36 13.81
CA LYS A 163 -18.36 -7.42 14.59
C LYS A 163 -18.73 -8.83 15.03
N MET A 164 -18.40 -9.84 14.23
CA MET A 164 -18.63 -11.25 14.56
C MET A 164 -17.59 -11.79 15.54
N ASN A 165 -16.34 -11.37 15.36
CA ASN A 165 -15.22 -11.73 16.23
C ASN A 165 -14.27 -10.52 16.38
N PRO A 166 -14.19 -9.90 17.57
CA PRO A 166 -13.29 -8.76 17.80
C PRO A 166 -11.83 -9.02 17.45
N GLU A 167 -11.39 -10.29 17.48
CA GLU A 167 -10.03 -10.71 17.13
C GLU A 167 -9.87 -11.07 15.64
N ALA A 168 -10.87 -10.79 14.80
CA ALA A 168 -10.85 -11.19 13.38
C ALA A 168 -9.62 -10.70 12.62
N ARG A 169 -9.16 -9.49 12.87
CA ARG A 169 -7.95 -8.93 12.22
C ARG A 169 -6.71 -9.75 12.55
N TYR A 170 -6.52 -10.09 13.81
CA TYR A 170 -5.39 -10.91 14.25
C TYR A 170 -5.50 -12.35 13.76
N SER A 171 -6.70 -12.90 13.72
CA SER A 171 -6.97 -14.23 13.17
C SER A 171 -6.64 -14.30 11.69
N LEU A 172 -7.07 -13.30 10.89
CA LEU A 172 -6.73 -13.17 9.48
C LEU A 172 -5.22 -12.96 9.26
N TRP A 173 -4.56 -12.17 10.12
CA TRP A 173 -3.12 -12.02 10.05
C TRP A 173 -2.39 -13.34 10.34
N LYS A 174 -2.81 -14.02 11.39
CA LYS A 174 -2.20 -15.30 11.81
C LYS A 174 -2.39 -16.41 10.78
N CYS A 175 -3.54 -16.48 10.12
CA CYS A 175 -3.83 -17.53 9.15
C CYS A 175 -2.85 -17.53 7.96
N MET A 176 -2.24 -16.38 7.63
CA MET A 176 -1.27 -16.27 6.54
C MET A 176 0.03 -17.05 6.79
N THR A 177 0.33 -17.35 8.05
CA THR A 177 1.52 -18.12 8.46
C THR A 177 1.19 -19.42 9.18
N ASN A 178 -0.11 -19.75 9.30
CA ASN A 178 -0.61 -20.94 9.99
C ASN A 178 -1.48 -21.77 9.02
N ILE A 179 -0.86 -22.20 7.93
CA ILE A 179 -1.52 -23.04 6.92
C ILE A 179 -1.44 -24.50 7.38
N GLN A 180 -2.60 -25.14 7.48
CA GLN A 180 -2.74 -26.55 7.85
C GLN A 180 -2.90 -27.33 6.54
N GLU A 181 -1.77 -27.69 5.92
CA GLU A 181 -1.72 -28.27 4.58
C GLU A 181 -2.56 -29.55 4.47
N GLU A 182 -2.60 -30.37 5.54
CA GLU A 182 -3.35 -31.60 5.61
C GLU A 182 -4.88 -31.41 5.59
N LEU A 183 -5.36 -30.20 5.87
CA LEU A 183 -6.78 -29.83 5.85
C LEU A 183 -7.18 -29.07 4.59
N LEU A 184 -6.25 -28.78 3.71
CA LEU A 184 -6.56 -28.18 2.42
C LEU A 184 -7.03 -29.25 1.42
N PRO A 185 -8.00 -28.94 0.55
CA PRO A 185 -8.36 -29.83 -0.53
C PRO A 185 -7.12 -30.06 -1.40
N GLY A 186 -6.54 -31.27 -1.30
CA GLY A 186 -5.42 -31.68 -2.14
C GLY A 186 -5.84 -31.65 -3.60
N MET A 187 -5.25 -30.81 -4.42
CA MET A 187 -5.41 -30.86 -5.86
C MET A 187 -4.41 -31.89 -6.41
N ASN A 188 -4.80 -33.15 -6.41
CA ASN A 188 -4.14 -34.13 -7.25
C ASN A 188 -4.50 -33.81 -8.70
N GLU A 189 -3.55 -33.88 -9.62
CA GLU A 189 -3.77 -33.61 -11.08
C GLU A 189 -4.85 -34.51 -11.71
N HIS A 190 -5.38 -35.48 -10.95
CA HIS A 190 -6.46 -36.40 -11.36
C HIS A 190 -7.85 -36.02 -10.84
N ASP A 191 -8.01 -34.93 -10.07
CA ASP A 191 -9.29 -34.54 -9.44
C ASP A 191 -9.97 -33.36 -10.15
N LEU A 192 -9.47 -32.92 -11.32
CA LEU A 192 -10.04 -31.88 -12.18
C LEU A 192 -10.57 -32.44 -13.50
#